data_07afaa4495d52f7fc81b365f12c7bb99
#
_entry.id   07afaa4495d52f7fc81b365f12c7bb99
#
_cell.length_a   1.000
_cell.length_b   1.000
_cell.length_c   1.000
_cell.angle_alpha   90.00
_cell.angle_beta   90.00
_cell.angle_gamma   90.00
#
_symmetry.space_group_name_H-M   'P 1'
#
loop_
_entity.id
_entity.type
_entity.pdbx_description
1 polymer ?
#
loop_
_entity_poly.entity_id
_entity_poly.type
_entity_poly.pdbx_seq_one_letter_code
_entity_poly.pdbx_strand_id
1 'polypeptide(L)'
;MRYLSTRGNSPTQSFCDILLGGLAPDGGLYLPESYPTVTRAELDAWRQLSYAELAFAILSKFVDDIPPADLKAICDKTYTAEVYCNARPGDNAAEITPVHWLEKENGKGSLGLLELSN
;
A
#
# COMPACT_ATOMS: atom_id res chain seq x y z
N MET A 1 16.00 0.40 4.36
CA MET A 1 14.91 -0.17 5.19
C MET A 1 15.05 -1.69 5.23
N ARG A 2 15.12 -2.23 6.41
CA ARG A 2 15.16 -3.70 6.60
C ARG A 2 13.80 -4.16 7.09
N TYR A 3 13.46 -5.40 6.78
CA TYR A 3 12.16 -5.99 7.13
C TYR A 3 12.38 -7.20 8.02
N LEU A 4 11.52 -7.33 9.02
CA LEU A 4 11.58 -8.35 10.06
C LEU A 4 10.41 -9.30 9.93
N SER A 5 10.62 -10.58 10.25
CA SER A 5 9.51 -11.51 10.41
C SER A 5 8.74 -11.25 11.70
N THR A 6 7.41 -11.33 11.64
CA THR A 6 6.54 -11.23 12.83
C THR A 6 6.81 -12.32 13.86
N ARG A 7 7.41 -13.44 13.46
CA ARG A 7 7.80 -14.53 14.35
C ARG A 7 9.22 -14.43 14.88
N GLY A 8 10.03 -13.53 14.29
CA GLY A 8 11.37 -13.22 14.78
C GLY A 8 12.45 -14.26 14.49
N ASN A 9 12.14 -15.31 13.76
CA ASN A 9 13.07 -16.43 13.52
C ASN A 9 13.61 -16.46 12.08
N SER A 10 13.53 -15.36 11.38
CA SER A 10 14.05 -15.23 10.01
C SER A 10 15.03 -14.08 9.92
N PRO A 11 16.06 -14.17 9.03
CA PRO A 11 16.95 -13.04 8.79
C PRO A 11 16.19 -11.82 8.28
N THR A 12 16.71 -10.63 8.59
CA THR A 12 16.17 -9.39 8.01
C THR A 12 16.50 -9.33 6.52
N GLN A 13 15.57 -8.80 5.73
CA GLN A 13 15.72 -8.72 4.28
C GLN A 13 15.32 -7.35 3.75
N SER A 14 15.73 -7.06 2.52
CA SER A 14 15.32 -5.88 1.78
C SER A 14 13.88 -6.01 1.28
N PHE A 15 13.28 -4.90 0.85
CA PHE A 15 11.93 -4.92 0.29
C PHE A 15 11.83 -5.81 -0.96
N CYS A 16 12.75 -5.69 -1.90
CA CYS A 16 12.72 -6.51 -3.11
C CYS A 16 12.82 -8.00 -2.82
N ASP A 17 13.65 -8.39 -1.86
CA ASP A 17 13.81 -9.79 -1.47
C ASP A 17 12.50 -10.36 -0.87
N ILE A 18 11.85 -9.61 0.02
CA ILE A 18 10.60 -10.07 0.63
C ILE A 18 9.45 -10.08 -0.37
N LEU A 19 9.45 -9.16 -1.32
CA LEU A 19 8.43 -9.11 -2.37
C LEU A 19 8.47 -10.39 -3.22
N LEU A 20 9.66 -10.86 -3.55
CA LEU A 20 9.84 -12.09 -4.31
C LEU A 20 9.61 -13.34 -3.47
N GLY A 21 9.96 -13.28 -2.20
CA GLY A 21 9.83 -14.42 -1.29
C GLY A 21 8.43 -14.65 -0.74
N GLY A 22 7.62 -13.62 -0.62
CA GLY A 22 6.29 -13.69 -0.01
C GLY A 22 6.35 -13.80 1.51
N LEU A 23 5.96 -14.94 2.09
CA LEU A 23 6.04 -15.16 3.52
C LEU A 23 7.48 -15.37 3.99
N ALA A 24 7.75 -15.05 5.24
CA ALA A 24 9.04 -15.35 5.84
C ALA A 24 9.25 -16.87 5.97
N PRO A 25 10.52 -17.35 5.93
CA PRO A 25 10.82 -18.77 6.06
C PRO A 25 10.24 -19.43 7.31
N ASP A 26 10.06 -18.67 8.39
CA ASP A 26 9.44 -19.16 9.64
C ASP A 26 7.92 -19.14 9.62
N GLY A 27 7.30 -18.79 8.47
CA GLY A 27 5.86 -18.68 8.32
C GLY A 27 5.27 -17.35 8.78
N GLY A 28 6.08 -16.43 9.23
CA GLY A 28 5.66 -15.08 9.64
C GLY A 28 5.41 -14.15 8.46
N LEU A 29 4.85 -13.00 8.76
CA LEU A 29 4.73 -11.87 7.84
C LEU A 29 5.94 -10.96 8.01
N TYR A 30 6.19 -10.12 7.01
CA TYR A 30 7.25 -9.13 7.10
C TYR A 30 6.70 -7.77 7.52
N LEU A 31 7.40 -7.14 8.46
CA LEU A 31 7.15 -5.76 8.89
C LEU A 31 8.46 -4.96 8.74
N PRO A 32 8.37 -3.65 8.46
CA PRO A 32 9.55 -2.82 8.46
C PRO A 32 10.18 -2.78 9.87
N GLU A 33 11.49 -2.70 9.95
CA GLU A 33 12.21 -2.60 11.23
C GLU A 33 11.84 -1.36 12.04
N SER A 34 11.41 -0.29 11.34
CA SER A 34 10.88 0.93 11.94
C SER A 34 9.85 1.53 11.00
N TYR A 35 8.79 2.11 11.56
CA TYR A 35 7.79 2.80 10.77
C TYR A 35 8.26 4.23 10.47
N PRO A 36 8.35 4.61 9.18
CA PRO A 36 8.66 5.98 8.81
C PRO A 36 7.65 6.95 9.40
N THR A 37 8.13 8.10 9.84
CA THR A 37 7.26 9.17 10.33
C THR A 37 6.88 10.12 9.20
N VAL A 38 5.68 10.67 9.29
CA VAL A 38 5.18 11.68 8.36
C VAL A 38 5.01 12.99 9.12
N THR A 39 5.65 14.04 8.64
CA THR A 39 5.53 15.37 9.26
C THR A 39 4.23 16.05 8.85
N ARG A 40 3.81 17.05 9.63
CA ARG A 40 2.65 17.85 9.28
C ARG A 40 2.83 18.57 7.95
N ALA A 41 4.03 19.06 7.68
CA ALA A 41 4.35 19.72 6.42
C ALA A 41 4.20 18.77 5.22
N GLU A 42 4.65 17.50 5.37
CA GLU A 42 4.45 16.48 4.33
C GLU A 42 2.97 16.19 4.10
N LEU A 43 2.18 16.03 5.17
CA LEU A 43 0.74 15.81 5.04
C LEU A 43 0.06 16.95 4.30
N ASP A 44 0.41 18.20 4.64
CA ASP A 44 -0.18 19.36 3.98
C ASP A 44 0.21 19.45 2.50
N ALA A 45 1.45 19.12 2.16
CA ALA A 45 1.91 19.05 0.76
C ALA A 45 1.21 17.93 -0.02
N TRP A 46 0.94 16.79 0.60
CA TRP A 46 0.34 15.63 -0.05
C TRP A 46 -1.15 15.79 -0.36
N ARG A 47 -1.83 16.75 0.25
CA ARG A 47 -3.27 17.00 0.00
C ARG A 47 -3.59 17.29 -1.46
N GLN A 48 -2.64 17.82 -2.21
CA GLN A 48 -2.83 18.20 -3.61
C GLN A 48 -2.36 17.13 -4.60
N LEU A 49 -1.81 16.03 -4.12
CA LEU A 49 -1.31 14.95 -4.96
C LEU A 49 -2.45 14.09 -5.50
N SER A 50 -2.26 13.57 -6.72
CA SER A 50 -3.09 12.48 -7.22
C SER A 50 -2.86 11.22 -6.37
N TYR A 51 -3.74 10.23 -6.50
CA TYR A 51 -3.59 8.98 -5.76
C TYR A 51 -2.27 8.26 -6.08
N ALA A 52 -1.90 8.21 -7.37
CA ALA A 52 -0.63 7.60 -7.79
C ALA A 52 0.58 8.35 -7.22
N GLU A 53 0.54 9.68 -7.21
CA GLU A 53 1.61 10.51 -6.64
C GLU A 53 1.70 10.33 -5.12
N LEU A 54 0.55 10.23 -4.44
CA LEU A 54 0.50 9.96 -3.00
C LEU A 54 1.06 8.57 -2.68
N ALA A 55 0.68 7.57 -3.47
CA ALA A 55 1.20 6.21 -3.33
C ALA A 55 2.72 6.20 -3.48
N PHE A 56 3.26 6.88 -4.47
CA PHE A 56 4.70 7.02 -4.64
C PHE A 56 5.37 7.69 -3.43
N ALA A 57 4.81 8.78 -2.93
CA ALA A 57 5.35 9.49 -1.77
C ALA A 57 5.40 8.61 -0.52
N ILE A 58 4.34 7.86 -0.26
CA ILE A 58 4.28 6.94 0.89
C ILE A 58 5.20 5.75 0.70
N LEU A 59 5.13 5.07 -0.44
CA LEU A 59 5.95 3.89 -0.72
C LEU A 59 7.45 4.21 -0.72
N SER A 60 7.83 5.40 -1.14
CA SER A 60 9.23 5.84 -1.11
C SER A 60 9.84 5.86 0.30
N LYS A 61 9.00 5.94 1.33
CA LYS A 61 9.46 5.85 2.72
C LYS A 61 9.73 4.41 3.18
N PHE A 62 9.14 3.44 2.50
CA PHE A 62 9.27 2.02 2.84
C PHE A 62 10.19 1.26 1.88
N VAL A 63 10.31 1.71 0.64
CA VAL A 63 10.99 1.02 -0.44
C VAL A 63 12.20 1.84 -0.85
N ASP A 64 13.39 1.39 -0.48
CA ASP A 64 14.64 2.10 -0.78
C ASP A 64 15.56 1.34 -1.76
N ASP A 65 15.16 0.17 -2.19
CA ASP A 65 15.94 -0.68 -3.11
C ASP A 65 15.32 -0.79 -4.52
N ILE A 66 14.33 0.03 -4.81
CA ILE A 66 13.82 0.24 -6.18
C ILE A 66 14.19 1.67 -6.59
N PRO A 67 14.80 1.88 -7.77
CA PRO A 67 15.08 3.24 -8.24
C PRO A 67 13.82 4.12 -8.24
N PRO A 68 13.89 5.37 -7.79
CA PRO A 68 12.70 6.22 -7.69
C PRO A 68 11.91 6.37 -9.00
N ALA A 69 12.59 6.44 -10.14
CA ALA A 69 11.92 6.53 -11.43
C ALA A 69 11.10 5.28 -11.76
N ASP A 70 11.62 4.10 -11.39
CA ASP A 70 10.94 2.83 -11.61
C ASP A 70 9.76 2.68 -10.64
N LEU A 71 9.93 3.04 -9.37
CA LEU A 71 8.85 3.03 -8.40
C LEU A 71 7.72 3.97 -8.81
N LYS A 72 8.05 5.16 -9.30
CA LYS A 72 7.06 6.10 -9.80
C LYS A 72 6.29 5.54 -11.00
N ALA A 73 6.98 4.92 -11.94
CA ALA A 73 6.36 4.29 -13.11
C ALA A 73 5.41 3.15 -12.70
N ILE A 74 5.79 2.36 -11.70
CA ILE A 74 4.94 1.30 -11.14
C ILE A 74 3.69 1.90 -10.51
N CYS A 75 3.83 2.95 -9.71
CA CYS A 75 2.69 3.63 -9.09
C CYS A 75 1.73 4.23 -10.13
N ASP A 76 2.27 4.89 -11.14
CA ASP A 76 1.48 5.50 -12.21
C ASP A 76 0.70 4.46 -13.02
N LYS A 77 1.28 3.27 -13.21
CA LYS A 77 0.63 2.16 -13.90
C LYS A 77 -0.40 1.44 -13.04
N THR A 78 -0.15 1.33 -11.74
CA THR A 78 -0.96 0.52 -10.81
C THR A 78 -2.18 1.30 -10.33
N TYR A 79 -1.98 2.53 -9.88
CA TYR A 79 -3.02 3.32 -9.21
C TYR A 79 -3.79 4.16 -10.24
N THR A 80 -4.57 3.49 -11.05
CA THR A 80 -5.43 4.09 -12.06
C THR A 80 -6.88 3.65 -11.83
N ALA A 81 -7.84 4.47 -12.26
CA ALA A 81 -9.25 4.11 -12.21
C ALA A 81 -9.55 2.83 -13.02
N GLU A 82 -8.79 2.58 -14.08
CA GLU A 82 -8.91 1.38 -14.90
C GLU A 82 -8.57 0.11 -14.14
N VAL A 83 -7.51 0.12 -13.32
CA VAL A 83 -7.11 -1.01 -12.48
C VAL A 83 -8.09 -1.21 -11.33
N TYR A 84 -8.58 -0.13 -10.73
CA TYR A 84 -9.51 -0.16 -9.59
C TYR A 84 -10.96 0.11 -10.03
N CYS A 85 -11.35 -0.47 -11.14
CA CYS A 85 -12.67 -0.24 -11.74
C CYS A 85 -13.81 -1.08 -11.16
N ASN A 86 -13.57 -1.87 -10.12
CA ASN A 86 -14.60 -2.70 -9.46
C ASN A 86 -15.49 -1.87 -8.54
N ALA A 87 -16.00 -0.78 -9.06
CA ALA A 87 -16.91 0.09 -8.34
C ALA A 87 -18.21 -0.63 -8.00
N ARG A 88 -18.73 -0.41 -6.80
CA ARG A 88 -20.07 -0.85 -6.44
C ARG A 88 -21.11 0.01 -7.16
N PRO A 89 -22.35 -0.48 -7.32
CA PRO A 89 -23.42 0.37 -7.80
C PRO A 89 -23.54 1.65 -6.96
N GLY A 90 -23.42 2.80 -7.60
CA GLY A 90 -23.43 4.10 -6.95
C GLY A 90 -22.06 4.74 -6.71
N ASP A 91 -20.97 3.98 -6.84
CA ASP A 91 -19.62 4.54 -6.78
C ASP A 91 -19.29 5.26 -8.08
N ASN A 92 -18.41 6.25 -8.00
CA ASN A 92 -17.89 6.92 -9.19
C ASN A 92 -16.81 6.04 -9.84
N ALA A 93 -17.12 5.43 -10.96
CA ALA A 93 -16.20 4.57 -11.70
C ALA A 93 -14.96 5.29 -12.26
N ALA A 94 -14.98 6.62 -12.27
CA ALA A 94 -13.82 7.41 -12.69
C ALA A 94 -12.81 7.66 -11.56
N GLU A 95 -13.16 7.32 -10.33
CA GLU A 95 -12.29 7.47 -9.17
C GLU A 95 -11.63 6.15 -8.80
N ILE A 96 -10.42 6.25 -8.26
CA ILE A 96 -9.74 5.11 -7.67
C ILE A 96 -10.40 4.78 -6.34
N THR A 97 -10.91 3.56 -6.22
CA THR A 97 -11.57 3.09 -4.99
C THR A 97 -10.79 1.91 -4.40
N PRO A 98 -9.62 2.15 -3.78
CA PRO A 98 -8.79 1.07 -3.24
C PRO A 98 -9.35 0.48 -1.94
N VAL A 99 -10.35 1.12 -1.35
CA VAL A 99 -10.98 0.65 -0.10
C VAL A 99 -12.45 0.38 -0.37
N HIS A 100 -12.87 -0.86 -0.14
CA HIS A 100 -14.26 -1.26 -0.21
C HIS A 100 -14.86 -1.31 1.19
N TRP A 101 -16.04 -0.72 1.35
CA TRP A 101 -16.78 -0.75 2.59
C TRP A 101 -17.71 -1.94 2.60
N LEU A 102 -17.54 -2.80 3.60
CA LEU A 102 -18.44 -3.93 3.82
C LEU A 102 -19.45 -3.55 4.91
N GLU A 103 -20.70 -3.49 4.53
CA GLU A 103 -21.77 -3.29 5.50
C GLU A 103 -22.08 -4.60 6.22
N LYS A 104 -22.26 -4.52 7.52
CA LYS A 104 -22.71 -5.66 8.30
C LYS A 104 -24.19 -5.89 8.07
N GLU A 105 -24.63 -7.15 8.11
CA GLU A 105 -26.00 -7.59 7.83
C GLU A 105 -27.10 -6.82 8.55
N ASN A 106 -26.82 -6.23 9.69
CA ASN A 106 -27.80 -5.49 10.48
C ASN A 106 -27.61 -3.98 10.42
N GLY A 107 -26.85 -3.47 9.46
CA GLY A 107 -26.63 -2.04 9.26
C GLY A 107 -25.84 -1.35 10.36
N LYS A 108 -25.29 -2.11 11.30
CA LYS A 108 -24.50 -1.58 12.42
C LYS A 108 -22.99 -1.71 12.14
N GLY A 109 -22.43 -0.66 11.57
CA GLY A 109 -21.00 -0.55 11.35
C GLY A 109 -20.57 -1.06 9.99
N SER A 110 -19.56 -0.44 9.47
CA SER A 110 -18.91 -0.78 8.21
C SER A 110 -17.46 -1.16 8.46
N LEU A 111 -16.95 -2.08 7.67
CA LEU A 111 -15.55 -2.46 7.67
C LEU A 111 -14.96 -2.03 6.32
N GLY A 112 -13.92 -1.20 6.38
CA GLY A 112 -13.13 -0.88 5.21
C GLY A 112 -12.18 -2.01 4.89
N LEU A 113 -12.26 -2.56 3.71
CA LEU A 113 -11.32 -3.55 3.21
C LEU A 113 -10.46 -2.93 2.12
N LEU A 114 -9.15 -2.90 2.36
CA LEU A 114 -8.20 -2.49 1.34
C LEU A 114 -8.10 -3.61 0.30
N GLU A 115 -8.41 -3.28 -0.94
CA GLU A 115 -8.25 -4.23 -2.02
C GLU A 115 -6.83 -4.16 -2.57
N LEU A 116 -6.10 -5.23 -2.38
CA LEU A 116 -4.72 -5.38 -2.85
C LEU A 116 -4.66 -6.18 -4.15
N SER A 117 -5.79 -6.39 -4.80
CA SER A 117 -5.88 -7.17 -6.02
C SER A 117 -5.27 -6.42 -7.21
N ASN A 118 -4.54 -7.15 -7.97
CA ASN A 118 -3.87 -6.71 -9.20
C ASN A 118 -2.66 -5.85 -8.97
#